data_1208a8d32992c74b3dcf3f44047b5c30
#
_entry.id   1208a8d32992c74b3dcf3f44047b5c30
#
_cell.length_a   1.000
_cell.length_b   1.000
_cell.length_c   1.000
_cell.angle_alpha   90.00
_cell.angle_beta   90.00
_cell.angle_gamma   90.00
#
_symmetry.space_group_name_H-M   'P 1'
#
loop_
_entity.id
_entity.type
_entity.pdbx_description
1 polymer ?
#
loop_
_entity_poly.entity_id
_entity_poly.type
_entity_poly.pdbx_seq_one_letter_code
_entity_poly.pdbx_strand_id
1 'polypeptide(L)'
;MGLIPYTDPKLSSEVEDESQKTSLQKKQRGNRINRNLPSRMVPVVLIAMLFVGCVSVGGSNYLAVLFTSEGFTTEYAALLVSISGACLMVSKLFTGVVFDKIGTAKGSLVFFALFIIGLILLCLSDMGNHNLALFGVLFYGTGLALGTVGISIWSIELAPRGQQVKTIKNFQIAYALGGFIFTFLPGFLMEATGTYLISYGTLLIMVVLAAGIIVGLYVILDRRAMKAFNNQGAHKVK
;
A
#
# COMPACT_ATOMS: atom_id res chain seq x y z
N MET A 1 -30.28 49.13 -19.48
CA MET A 1 -30.56 48.56 -18.16
C MET A 1 -29.67 47.32 -18.01
N GLY A 2 -28.55 47.45 -17.29
CA GLY A 2 -27.64 46.31 -17.04
C GLY A 2 -28.17 45.49 -15.88
N LEU A 3 -28.40 44.21 -16.12
CA LEU A 3 -28.71 43.20 -15.06
C LEU A 3 -27.43 43.00 -14.24
N ILE A 4 -27.46 43.43 -12.98
CA ILE A 4 -26.42 43.12 -12.01
C ILE A 4 -26.66 41.64 -11.64
N PRO A 5 -25.71 40.72 -11.84
CA PRO A 5 -25.88 39.33 -11.44
C PRO A 5 -25.99 39.27 -9.90
N TYR A 6 -27.14 38.81 -9.42
CA TYR A 6 -27.34 38.54 -7.99
C TYR A 6 -26.42 37.40 -7.55
N THR A 7 -25.38 37.77 -6.83
CA THR A 7 -24.48 36.77 -6.19
C THR A 7 -25.00 36.52 -4.79
N ASP A 8 -25.49 35.31 -4.54
CA ASP A 8 -25.96 34.90 -3.23
C ASP A 8 -24.78 34.92 -2.24
N PRO A 9 -24.85 35.68 -1.12
CA PRO A 9 -23.74 35.79 -0.16
C PRO A 9 -23.35 34.45 0.49
N LYS A 10 -24.27 33.52 0.55
CA LYS A 10 -23.99 32.16 1.05
C LYS A 10 -23.19 31.33 0.05
N LEU A 11 -23.48 31.45 -1.23
CA LEU A 11 -22.76 30.74 -2.30
C LEU A 11 -21.32 31.25 -2.44
N SER A 12 -21.09 32.55 -2.25
CA SER A 12 -19.76 33.13 -2.28
C SER A 12 -18.91 32.71 -1.09
N SER A 13 -19.48 32.59 0.11
CA SER A 13 -18.77 32.11 1.29
C SER A 13 -18.43 30.60 1.22
N GLU A 14 -19.31 29.78 0.65
CA GLU A 14 -19.03 28.36 0.42
C GLU A 14 -17.94 28.13 -0.63
N VAL A 15 -17.96 28.92 -1.71
CA VAL A 15 -16.90 28.85 -2.76
C VAL A 15 -15.55 29.34 -2.24
N GLU A 16 -15.52 30.36 -1.38
CA GLU A 16 -14.29 30.82 -0.71
C GLU A 16 -13.77 29.79 0.27
N ASP A 17 -14.64 29.11 1.06
CA ASP A 17 -14.27 28.07 2.02
C ASP A 17 -13.75 26.81 1.30
N GLU A 18 -14.38 26.39 0.19
CA GLU A 18 -13.86 25.32 -0.67
C GLU A 18 -12.53 25.70 -1.33
N SER A 19 -12.40 26.94 -1.76
CA SER A 19 -11.17 27.47 -2.38
C SER A 19 -10.03 27.52 -1.34
N GLN A 20 -10.31 27.93 -0.11
CA GLN A 20 -9.35 27.90 1.01
C GLN A 20 -8.99 26.46 1.43
N LYS A 21 -9.96 25.55 1.54
CA LYS A 21 -9.70 24.13 1.81
C LYS A 21 -8.85 23.49 0.72
N THR A 22 -9.13 23.81 -0.55
CA THR A 22 -8.35 23.33 -1.70
C THR A 22 -6.93 23.92 -1.71
N SER A 23 -6.77 25.20 -1.35
CA SER A 23 -5.45 25.85 -1.25
C SER A 23 -4.64 25.33 -0.06
N LEU A 24 -5.26 25.05 1.09
CA LEU A 24 -4.63 24.43 2.24
C LEU A 24 -4.21 22.98 1.96
N GLN A 25 -5.06 22.21 1.27
CA GLN A 25 -4.70 20.86 0.78
C GLN A 25 -3.56 20.91 -0.24
N LYS A 26 -3.55 21.89 -1.12
CA LYS A 26 -2.47 22.11 -2.09
C LYS A 26 -1.17 22.52 -1.41
N LYS A 27 -1.24 23.34 -0.34
CA LYS A 27 -0.09 23.75 0.49
C LYS A 27 0.46 22.59 1.34
N GLN A 28 -0.42 21.74 1.89
CA GLN A 28 -0.02 20.51 2.58
C GLN A 28 0.57 19.46 1.62
N ARG A 29 0.01 19.31 0.41
CA ARG A 29 0.61 18.49 -0.66
C ARG A 29 1.97 19.03 -1.14
N GLY A 30 2.15 20.35 -1.16
CA GLY A 30 3.40 21.00 -1.57
C GLY A 30 4.56 20.79 -0.57
N ASN A 31 4.27 20.43 0.66
CA ASN A 31 5.28 20.22 1.70
C ASN A 31 5.76 18.74 1.80
N ARG A 32 5.21 17.84 1.00
CA ARG A 32 5.76 16.48 0.85
C ARG A 32 7.07 16.58 0.08
N ILE A 33 8.16 16.23 0.74
CA ILE A 33 9.50 16.19 0.15
C ILE A 33 9.45 15.27 -1.06
N ASN A 34 9.53 15.85 -2.26
CA ASN A 34 9.60 15.08 -3.49
C ASN A 34 10.99 14.40 -3.55
N ARG A 35 11.03 13.14 -3.18
CA ARG A 35 12.22 12.30 -3.18
C ARG A 35 12.43 11.71 -4.57
N ASN A 36 12.93 12.52 -5.52
CA ASN A 36 13.21 12.07 -6.88
C ASN A 36 13.90 10.70 -6.90
N LEU A 37 13.19 9.68 -7.40
CA LEU A 37 13.72 8.33 -7.53
C LEU A 37 14.81 8.31 -8.61
N PRO A 38 16.06 7.84 -8.29
CA PRO A 38 17.08 7.67 -9.31
C PRO A 38 16.63 6.63 -10.35
N SER A 39 16.87 6.91 -11.64
CA SER A 39 16.44 6.02 -12.74
C SER A 39 16.90 4.57 -12.57
N ARG A 40 18.07 4.37 -11.96
CA ARG A 40 18.63 3.04 -11.67
C ARG A 40 17.83 2.23 -10.63
N MET A 41 17.04 2.90 -9.78
CA MET A 41 16.22 2.25 -8.74
C MET A 41 14.79 1.98 -9.19
N VAL A 42 14.36 2.52 -10.32
CA VAL A 42 12.99 2.31 -10.85
C VAL A 42 12.66 0.82 -11.02
N PRO A 43 13.50 -0.02 -11.66
CA PRO A 43 13.16 -1.43 -11.83
C PRO A 43 13.03 -2.18 -10.50
N VAL A 44 13.82 -1.84 -9.49
CA VAL A 44 13.75 -2.46 -8.16
C VAL A 44 12.42 -2.12 -7.48
N VAL A 45 11.96 -0.88 -7.61
CA VAL A 45 10.65 -0.47 -7.07
C VAL A 45 9.51 -1.16 -7.83
N LEU A 46 9.62 -1.33 -9.15
CA LEU A 46 8.62 -2.06 -9.94
C LEU A 46 8.49 -3.52 -9.49
N ILE A 47 9.61 -4.18 -9.17
CA ILE A 47 9.60 -5.54 -8.59
C ILE A 47 8.89 -5.53 -7.23
N ALA A 48 9.13 -4.54 -6.37
CA ALA A 48 8.39 -4.42 -5.11
C ALA A 48 6.88 -4.22 -5.33
N MET A 49 6.48 -3.41 -6.33
CA MET A 49 5.06 -3.23 -6.69
C MET A 49 4.45 -4.53 -7.20
N LEU A 50 5.18 -5.31 -8.00
CA LEU A 50 4.76 -6.63 -8.46
C LEU A 50 4.52 -7.56 -7.28
N PHE A 51 5.43 -7.65 -6.32
CA PHE A 51 5.26 -8.46 -5.12
C PHE A 51 4.06 -8.02 -4.27
N VAL A 52 3.87 -6.71 -4.09
CA VAL A 52 2.67 -6.18 -3.41
C VAL A 52 1.39 -6.59 -4.15
N GLY A 53 1.42 -6.61 -5.50
CA GLY A 53 0.32 -7.10 -6.33
C GLY A 53 0.01 -8.57 -6.12
N CYS A 54 1.04 -9.43 -6.11
CA CYS A 54 0.89 -10.86 -5.81
C CYS A 54 0.20 -11.06 -4.46
N VAL A 55 0.67 -10.37 -3.43
CA VAL A 55 0.16 -10.54 -2.06
C VAL A 55 -1.25 -9.97 -1.91
N SER A 56 -1.52 -8.79 -2.44
CA SER A 56 -2.79 -8.12 -2.24
C SER A 56 -3.91 -8.72 -3.09
N VAL A 57 -3.71 -8.85 -4.40
CA VAL A 57 -4.73 -9.35 -5.34
C VAL A 57 -4.75 -10.87 -5.32
N GLY A 58 -3.59 -11.48 -5.53
CA GLY A 58 -3.47 -12.93 -5.60
C GLY A 58 -3.86 -13.61 -4.30
N GLY A 59 -3.32 -13.14 -3.16
CA GLY A 59 -3.63 -13.70 -1.86
C GLY A 59 -5.11 -13.57 -1.48
N SER A 60 -5.75 -12.44 -1.81
CA SER A 60 -7.18 -12.24 -1.51
C SER A 60 -8.08 -13.18 -2.30
N ASN A 61 -7.73 -13.48 -3.56
CA ASN A 61 -8.53 -14.35 -4.42
C ASN A 61 -8.56 -15.81 -3.91
N TYR A 62 -7.50 -16.26 -3.26
CA TYR A 62 -7.38 -17.63 -2.76
C TYR A 62 -7.67 -17.78 -1.26
N LEU A 63 -8.06 -16.70 -0.58
CA LEU A 63 -8.28 -16.72 0.86
C LEU A 63 -9.39 -17.70 1.29
N ALA A 64 -10.51 -17.73 0.56
CA ALA A 64 -11.58 -18.68 0.81
C ALA A 64 -11.15 -20.12 0.55
N VAL A 65 -10.37 -20.35 -0.53
CA VAL A 65 -9.86 -21.68 -0.90
C VAL A 65 -8.88 -22.18 0.15
N LEU A 66 -8.00 -21.32 0.67
CA LEU A 66 -7.11 -21.68 1.78
C LEU A 66 -7.91 -22.21 2.96
N PHE A 67 -8.88 -21.44 3.46
CA PHE A 67 -9.62 -21.82 4.64
C PHE A 67 -10.44 -23.11 4.45
N THR A 68 -11.05 -23.29 3.28
CA THR A 68 -11.78 -24.54 2.99
C THR A 68 -10.86 -25.74 2.86
N SER A 69 -9.64 -25.57 2.33
CA SER A 69 -8.63 -26.65 2.26
C SER A 69 -8.08 -27.05 3.63
N GLU A 70 -8.05 -26.10 4.59
CA GLU A 70 -7.63 -26.34 5.98
C GLU A 70 -8.78 -26.85 6.90
N GLY A 71 -9.92 -27.22 6.30
CA GLY A 71 -11.02 -27.88 7.01
C GLY A 71 -12.06 -26.94 7.64
N PHE A 72 -12.00 -25.63 7.37
CA PHE A 72 -13.05 -24.72 7.79
C PHE A 72 -14.31 -24.86 6.92
N THR A 73 -15.48 -24.61 7.50
CA THR A 73 -16.73 -24.63 6.74
C THR A 73 -16.77 -23.49 5.72
N THR A 74 -17.47 -23.69 4.59
CA THR A 74 -17.60 -22.69 3.53
C THR A 74 -18.21 -21.39 4.05
N GLU A 75 -19.18 -21.47 4.98
CA GLU A 75 -19.82 -20.29 5.60
C GLU A 75 -18.81 -19.50 6.44
N TYR A 76 -17.99 -20.18 7.22
CA TYR A 76 -16.96 -19.51 8.03
C TYR A 76 -15.85 -18.92 7.15
N ALA A 77 -15.41 -19.60 6.11
CA ALA A 77 -14.46 -19.09 5.13
C ALA A 77 -15.00 -17.82 4.45
N ALA A 78 -16.27 -17.82 4.01
CA ALA A 78 -16.91 -16.64 3.42
C ALA A 78 -17.00 -15.45 4.41
N LEU A 79 -17.31 -15.74 5.68
CA LEU A 79 -17.30 -14.73 6.74
C LEU A 79 -15.92 -14.11 6.93
N LEU A 80 -14.86 -14.92 6.99
CA LEU A 80 -13.49 -14.44 7.12
C LEU A 80 -13.06 -13.55 5.93
N VAL A 81 -13.41 -13.93 4.70
CA VAL A 81 -13.16 -13.11 3.51
C VAL A 81 -13.89 -11.77 3.60
N SER A 82 -15.14 -11.78 4.06
CA SER A 82 -15.94 -10.56 4.25
C SER A 82 -15.31 -9.65 5.31
N ILE A 83 -14.82 -10.19 6.42
CA ILE A 83 -14.09 -9.45 7.45
C ILE A 83 -12.82 -8.83 6.86
N SER A 84 -12.06 -9.57 6.03
CA SER A 84 -10.87 -9.04 5.35
C SER A 84 -11.22 -7.82 4.50
N GLY A 85 -12.29 -7.89 3.72
CA GLY A 85 -12.80 -6.78 2.92
C GLY A 85 -13.21 -5.57 3.75
N ALA A 86 -13.90 -5.79 4.87
CA ALA A 86 -14.28 -4.74 5.81
C ALA A 86 -13.04 -4.07 6.44
N CYS A 87 -12.04 -4.85 6.86
CA CYS A 87 -10.77 -4.33 7.37
C CYS A 87 -10.04 -3.50 6.32
N LEU A 88 -9.99 -3.96 5.07
CA LEU A 88 -9.43 -3.18 3.96
C LEU A 88 -10.14 -1.84 3.78
N MET A 89 -11.48 -1.82 3.80
CA MET A 89 -12.27 -0.60 3.66
C MET A 89 -11.94 0.40 4.77
N VAL A 90 -11.98 -0.04 6.02
CA VAL A 90 -11.65 0.79 7.20
C VAL A 90 -10.21 1.28 7.12
N SER A 91 -9.26 0.41 6.79
CA SER A 91 -7.84 0.75 6.69
C SER A 91 -7.55 1.80 5.63
N LYS A 92 -8.25 1.78 4.49
CA LYS A 92 -8.11 2.81 3.44
C LYS A 92 -8.38 4.22 3.97
N LEU A 93 -9.36 4.38 4.87
CA LEU A 93 -9.69 5.67 5.46
C LEU A 93 -8.56 6.18 6.37
N PHE A 94 -7.95 5.29 7.13
CA PHE A 94 -6.91 5.66 8.11
C PHE A 94 -5.50 5.70 7.53
N THR A 95 -5.20 4.97 6.46
CA THR A 95 -3.85 4.90 5.86
C THR A 95 -3.32 6.27 5.49
N GLY A 96 -4.12 7.13 4.87
CA GLY A 96 -3.73 8.50 4.52
C GLY A 96 -3.35 9.32 5.75
N VAL A 97 -4.19 9.26 6.80
CA VAL A 97 -3.96 9.99 8.06
C VAL A 97 -2.71 9.49 8.77
N VAL A 98 -2.49 8.17 8.80
CA VAL A 98 -1.28 7.57 9.40
C VAL A 98 -0.04 8.04 8.66
N PHE A 99 -0.03 7.99 7.32
CA PHE A 99 1.10 8.44 6.53
C PHE A 99 1.38 9.94 6.67
N ASP A 100 0.34 10.75 6.83
CA ASP A 100 0.50 12.20 7.05
C ASP A 100 1.07 12.51 8.44
N LYS A 101 0.70 11.74 9.48
CA LYS A 101 1.15 11.98 10.86
C LYS A 101 2.55 11.45 11.15
N ILE A 102 2.86 10.23 10.75
CA ILE A 102 4.14 9.57 11.11
C ILE A 102 5.14 9.52 9.95
N GLY A 103 4.73 10.00 8.77
CA GLY A 103 5.54 9.98 7.54
C GLY A 103 5.43 8.67 6.77
N THR A 104 5.65 8.74 5.45
CA THR A 104 5.43 7.62 4.54
C THR A 104 6.34 6.43 4.82
N ALA A 105 7.61 6.64 5.17
CA ALA A 105 8.55 5.56 5.49
C ALA A 105 8.11 4.74 6.70
N LYS A 106 7.78 5.42 7.82
CA LYS A 106 7.33 4.77 9.04
C LYS A 106 5.93 4.16 8.89
N GLY A 107 5.02 4.89 8.23
CA GLY A 107 3.68 4.39 7.92
C GLY A 107 3.72 3.12 7.09
N SER A 108 4.54 3.09 6.03
CA SER A 108 4.75 1.88 5.23
C SER A 108 5.26 0.71 6.08
N LEU A 109 6.23 0.96 6.97
CA LEU A 109 6.76 -0.08 7.86
C LEU A 109 5.67 -0.67 8.77
N VAL A 110 4.81 0.17 9.35
CA VAL A 110 3.71 -0.29 10.22
C VAL A 110 2.74 -1.17 9.43
N PHE A 111 2.28 -0.73 8.26
CA PHE A 111 1.36 -1.51 7.45
C PHE A 111 1.99 -2.79 6.90
N PHE A 112 3.27 -2.77 6.51
CA PHE A 112 3.99 -4.00 6.12
C PHE A 112 4.12 -4.96 7.31
N ALA A 113 4.40 -4.47 8.51
CA ALA A 113 4.47 -5.30 9.70
C ALA A 113 3.13 -5.99 9.99
N LEU A 114 2.01 -5.24 9.92
CA LEU A 114 0.67 -5.82 10.06
C LEU A 114 0.39 -6.86 8.98
N PHE A 115 0.78 -6.59 7.73
CA PHE A 115 0.61 -7.51 6.62
C PHE A 115 1.39 -8.81 6.82
N ILE A 116 2.65 -8.72 7.25
CA ILE A 116 3.52 -9.88 7.55
C ILE A 116 2.94 -10.69 8.71
N ILE A 117 2.53 -10.03 9.81
CA ILE A 117 1.90 -10.70 10.95
C ILE A 117 0.62 -11.43 10.50
N GLY A 118 -0.22 -10.77 9.69
CA GLY A 118 -1.41 -11.37 9.13
C GLY A 118 -1.11 -12.64 8.34
N LEU A 119 -0.13 -12.61 7.43
CA LEU A 119 0.27 -13.77 6.63
C LEU A 119 0.87 -14.89 7.48
N ILE A 120 1.65 -14.58 8.52
CA ILE A 120 2.17 -15.59 9.47
C ILE A 120 1.01 -16.28 10.17
N LEU A 121 0.03 -15.53 10.68
CA LEU A 121 -1.14 -16.10 11.33
C LEU A 121 -1.99 -16.95 10.39
N LEU A 122 -2.12 -16.52 9.11
CA LEU A 122 -2.80 -17.33 8.10
C LEU A 122 -2.07 -18.64 7.81
N CYS A 123 -0.74 -18.63 7.75
CA CYS A 123 0.05 -19.85 7.61
C CYS A 123 -0.08 -20.78 8.82
N LEU A 124 -0.27 -20.22 10.02
CA LEU A 124 -0.50 -21.01 11.25
C LEU A 124 -1.95 -21.47 11.42
N SER A 125 -2.87 -20.98 10.59
CA SER A 125 -4.29 -21.39 10.64
C SER A 125 -4.54 -22.83 10.19
N ASP A 126 -3.52 -23.51 9.60
CA ASP A 126 -3.46 -24.93 9.34
C ASP A 126 -3.78 -25.80 10.58
N MET A 127 -3.59 -25.27 11.77
CA MET A 127 -3.90 -25.96 13.03
C MET A 127 -5.40 -26.01 13.36
N GLY A 128 -6.30 -25.57 12.48
CA GLY A 128 -7.76 -25.56 12.69
C GLY A 128 -8.22 -24.56 13.77
N ASN A 129 -7.36 -23.63 14.17
CA ASN A 129 -7.67 -22.67 15.22
C ASN A 129 -8.42 -21.46 14.66
N HIS A 130 -9.72 -21.36 14.93
CA HIS A 130 -10.60 -20.27 14.50
C HIS A 130 -10.10 -18.88 14.90
N ASN A 131 -9.48 -18.75 16.08
CA ASN A 131 -8.96 -17.49 16.55
C ASN A 131 -7.74 -17.03 15.72
N LEU A 132 -6.83 -17.95 15.37
CA LEU A 132 -5.67 -17.63 14.52
C LEU A 132 -6.12 -17.18 13.13
N ALA A 133 -7.10 -17.87 12.55
CA ALA A 133 -7.68 -17.47 11.26
C ALA A 133 -8.31 -16.08 11.32
N LEU A 134 -9.08 -15.78 12.37
CA LEU A 134 -9.72 -14.47 12.56
C LEU A 134 -8.69 -13.34 12.70
N PHE A 135 -7.73 -13.48 13.62
CA PHE A 135 -6.68 -12.47 13.79
C PHE A 135 -5.81 -12.34 12.54
N GLY A 136 -5.50 -13.45 11.86
CA GLY A 136 -4.78 -13.46 10.60
C GLY A 136 -5.46 -12.60 9.54
N VAL A 137 -6.76 -12.78 9.38
CA VAL A 137 -7.59 -12.01 8.43
C VAL A 137 -7.69 -10.54 8.80
N LEU A 138 -7.81 -10.19 10.09
CA LEU A 138 -7.84 -8.80 10.55
C LEU A 138 -6.55 -8.05 10.18
N PHE A 139 -5.39 -8.64 10.49
CA PHE A 139 -4.10 -8.04 10.19
C PHE A 139 -3.80 -8.04 8.68
N TYR A 140 -4.10 -9.14 7.98
CA TYR A 140 -3.95 -9.24 6.54
C TYR A 140 -4.81 -8.21 5.81
N GLY A 141 -6.10 -8.12 6.14
CA GLY A 141 -7.04 -7.14 5.57
C GLY A 141 -6.59 -5.70 5.77
N THR A 142 -6.05 -5.39 6.96
CA THR A 142 -5.46 -4.06 7.25
C THR A 142 -4.25 -3.78 6.35
N GLY A 143 -3.37 -4.76 6.15
CA GLY A 143 -2.20 -4.66 5.29
C GLY A 143 -2.54 -4.46 3.81
N LEU A 144 -3.68 -4.96 3.33
CA LEU A 144 -4.13 -4.81 1.94
C LEU A 144 -4.26 -3.34 1.49
N ALA A 145 -4.40 -2.40 2.41
CA ALA A 145 -4.45 -0.97 2.11
C ALA A 145 -3.18 -0.46 1.43
N LEU A 146 -2.01 -1.11 1.63
CA LEU A 146 -0.77 -0.80 0.92
C LEU A 146 -0.90 -0.98 -0.60
N GLY A 147 -1.60 -2.02 -1.04
CA GLY A 147 -1.80 -2.32 -2.46
C GLY A 147 -2.64 -1.27 -3.20
N THR A 148 -3.36 -0.41 -2.50
CA THR A 148 -4.20 0.63 -3.10
C THR A 148 -3.72 2.03 -2.74
N VAL A 149 -3.85 2.41 -1.46
CA VAL A 149 -3.48 3.76 -0.98
C VAL A 149 -1.96 3.94 -0.93
N GLY A 150 -1.22 2.92 -0.47
CA GLY A 150 0.24 2.94 -0.38
C GLY A 150 0.90 3.20 -1.73
N ILE A 151 0.51 2.47 -2.78
CA ILE A 151 1.05 2.64 -4.14
C ILE A 151 0.83 4.06 -4.65
N SER A 152 -0.34 4.64 -4.42
CA SER A 152 -0.66 6.00 -4.84
C SER A 152 0.24 7.03 -4.14
N ILE A 153 0.46 6.87 -2.84
CA ILE A 153 1.33 7.75 -2.06
C ILE A 153 2.79 7.61 -2.49
N TRP A 154 3.31 6.38 -2.60
CA TRP A 154 4.67 6.12 -3.05
C TRP A 154 4.93 6.67 -4.46
N SER A 155 3.96 6.53 -5.37
CA SER A 155 4.10 7.05 -6.73
C SER A 155 4.18 8.58 -6.77
N ILE A 156 3.46 9.29 -5.89
CA ILE A 156 3.51 10.76 -5.82
C ILE A 156 4.84 11.23 -5.22
N GLU A 157 5.32 10.58 -4.15
CA GLU A 157 6.55 10.99 -3.46
C GLU A 157 7.83 10.63 -4.22
N LEU A 158 7.84 9.50 -4.91
CA LEU A 158 9.00 8.98 -5.62
C LEU A 158 9.07 9.48 -7.08
N ALA A 159 8.00 10.06 -7.61
CA ALA A 159 7.97 10.54 -8.99
C ALA A 159 8.94 11.70 -9.22
N PRO A 160 9.69 11.72 -10.33
CA PRO A 160 10.37 12.92 -10.80
C PRO A 160 9.36 14.05 -11.04
N ARG A 161 9.81 15.31 -10.87
CA ARG A 161 8.94 16.47 -11.09
C ARG A 161 8.29 16.44 -12.48
N GLY A 162 6.97 16.56 -12.51
CA GLY A 162 6.19 16.54 -13.77
C GLY A 162 5.91 15.15 -14.34
N GLN A 163 6.44 14.06 -13.77
CA GLN A 163 6.22 12.69 -14.26
C GLN A 163 5.35 11.83 -13.32
N GLN A 164 4.56 12.45 -12.44
CA GLN A 164 3.74 11.74 -11.46
C GLN A 164 2.77 10.75 -12.12
N VAL A 165 2.05 11.18 -13.16
CA VAL A 165 1.08 10.34 -13.89
C VAL A 165 1.77 9.11 -14.50
N LYS A 166 2.95 9.30 -15.11
CA LYS A 166 3.73 8.18 -15.68
C LYS A 166 4.18 7.19 -14.60
N THR A 167 4.62 7.71 -13.45
CA THR A 167 5.07 6.87 -12.33
C THR A 167 3.92 6.07 -11.72
N ILE A 168 2.75 6.71 -11.48
CA ILE A 168 1.54 6.03 -11.01
C ILE A 168 1.15 4.91 -11.97
N LYS A 169 1.09 5.21 -13.28
CA LYS A 169 0.77 4.22 -14.31
C LYS A 169 1.71 3.01 -14.28
N ASN A 170 3.01 3.24 -14.22
CA ASN A 170 3.99 2.16 -14.22
C ASN A 170 3.88 1.30 -12.94
N PHE A 171 3.67 1.92 -11.76
CA PHE A 171 3.49 1.20 -10.51
C PHE A 171 2.21 0.36 -10.51
N GLN A 172 1.11 0.91 -11.04
CA GLN A 172 -0.16 0.19 -11.17
C GLN A 172 -0.07 -0.98 -12.16
N ILE A 173 0.67 -0.81 -13.27
CA ILE A 173 0.90 -1.92 -14.22
C ILE A 173 1.70 -3.05 -13.54
N ALA A 174 2.78 -2.73 -12.84
CA ALA A 174 3.58 -3.74 -12.13
C ALA A 174 2.76 -4.46 -11.05
N TYR A 175 1.94 -3.72 -10.30
CA TYR A 175 1.01 -4.27 -9.31
C TYR A 175 -0.03 -5.20 -9.93
N ALA A 176 -0.65 -4.79 -11.03
CA ALA A 176 -1.65 -5.59 -11.73
C ALA A 176 -1.05 -6.89 -12.31
N LEU A 177 0.17 -6.79 -12.89
CA LEU A 177 0.91 -7.96 -13.36
C LEU A 177 1.22 -8.94 -12.24
N GLY A 178 1.60 -8.45 -11.06
CA GLY A 178 1.80 -9.29 -9.88
C GLY A 178 0.53 -10.06 -9.49
N GLY A 179 -0.61 -9.37 -9.40
CA GLY A 179 -1.90 -10.00 -9.13
C GLY A 179 -2.28 -11.03 -10.18
N PHE A 180 -2.05 -10.73 -11.46
CA PHE A 180 -2.31 -11.65 -12.56
C PHE A 180 -1.46 -12.91 -12.47
N ILE A 181 -0.15 -12.79 -12.29
CA ILE A 181 0.78 -13.93 -12.15
C ILE A 181 0.35 -14.83 -11.01
N PHE A 182 0.02 -14.24 -9.86
CA PHE A 182 -0.35 -15.02 -8.68
C PHE A 182 -1.75 -15.65 -8.80
N THR A 183 -2.55 -15.29 -9.79
CA THR A 183 -3.83 -15.97 -10.04
C THR A 183 -3.64 -17.41 -10.51
N PHE A 184 -2.51 -17.72 -11.15
CA PHE A 184 -2.21 -19.08 -11.63
C PHE A 184 -1.28 -19.87 -10.71
N LEU A 185 -0.39 -19.19 -10.02
CA LEU A 185 0.68 -19.81 -9.23
C LEU A 185 0.17 -20.75 -8.10
N PRO A 186 -0.88 -20.43 -7.33
CA PRO A 186 -1.37 -21.33 -6.28
C PRO A 186 -1.86 -22.69 -6.79
N GLY A 187 -2.46 -22.74 -7.98
CA GLY A 187 -2.86 -24.01 -8.60
C GLY A 187 -1.67 -24.92 -8.88
N PHE A 188 -0.61 -24.41 -9.49
CA PHE A 188 0.63 -25.15 -9.72
C PHE A 188 1.31 -25.59 -8.43
N LEU A 189 1.33 -24.74 -7.42
CA LEU A 189 1.91 -25.06 -6.12
C LEU A 189 1.10 -26.15 -5.40
N MET A 190 -0.22 -26.10 -5.49
CA MET A 190 -1.11 -27.12 -4.94
C MET A 190 -0.90 -28.48 -5.62
N GLU A 191 -0.80 -28.54 -6.95
CA GLU A 191 -0.51 -29.76 -7.69
C GLU A 191 0.83 -30.38 -7.30
N ALA A 192 1.85 -29.54 -7.07
CA ALA A 192 3.20 -29.99 -6.73
C ALA A 192 3.35 -30.42 -5.24
N THR A 193 2.57 -29.83 -4.32
CA THR A 193 2.82 -29.93 -2.89
C THR A 193 1.65 -30.48 -2.07
N GLY A 194 0.46 -30.53 -2.67
CA GLY A 194 -0.76 -31.02 -2.02
C GLY A 194 -1.41 -30.03 -1.04
N THR A 195 -0.87 -28.80 -0.88
CA THR A 195 -1.44 -27.79 0.03
C THR A 195 -1.36 -26.37 -0.50
N TYR A 196 -2.39 -25.57 -0.22
CA TYR A 196 -2.37 -24.11 -0.50
C TYR A 196 -1.53 -23.31 0.50
N LEU A 197 -1.13 -23.90 1.61
CA LEU A 197 -0.33 -23.26 2.65
C LEU A 197 1.02 -22.74 2.11
N ILE A 198 1.64 -23.51 1.22
CA ILE A 198 2.91 -23.15 0.56
C ILE A 198 2.74 -21.89 -0.31
N SER A 199 1.57 -21.70 -0.91
CA SER A 199 1.26 -20.47 -1.64
C SER A 199 1.29 -19.25 -0.72
N TYR A 200 0.71 -19.35 0.48
CA TYR A 200 0.75 -18.26 1.47
C TYR A 200 2.14 -18.07 2.08
N GLY A 201 2.92 -19.13 2.26
CA GLY A 201 4.34 -19.04 2.59
C GLY A 201 5.15 -18.29 1.53
N THR A 202 4.85 -18.51 0.24
CA THR A 202 5.46 -17.77 -0.87
C THR A 202 5.08 -16.28 -0.83
N LEU A 203 3.81 -15.97 -0.55
CA LEU A 203 3.35 -14.59 -0.36
C LEU A 203 4.05 -13.89 0.81
N LEU A 204 4.30 -14.62 1.90
CA LEU A 204 5.04 -14.10 3.06
C LEU A 204 6.46 -13.68 2.65
N ILE A 205 7.16 -14.50 1.89
CA ILE A 205 8.49 -14.15 1.37
C ILE A 205 8.41 -12.90 0.47
N MET A 206 7.43 -12.85 -0.43
CA MET A 206 7.26 -11.70 -1.35
C MET A 206 6.97 -10.41 -0.61
N VAL A 207 6.12 -10.41 0.44
CA VAL A 207 5.82 -9.19 1.21
C VAL A 207 7.02 -8.72 2.03
N VAL A 208 7.81 -9.64 2.58
CA VAL A 208 9.05 -9.31 3.30
C VAL A 208 10.06 -8.65 2.35
N LEU A 209 10.25 -9.19 1.15
CA LEU A 209 11.10 -8.60 0.12
C LEU A 209 10.59 -7.22 -0.31
N ALA A 210 9.29 -7.07 -0.55
CA ALA A 210 8.68 -5.78 -0.90
C ALA A 210 8.89 -4.74 0.21
N ALA A 211 8.68 -5.13 1.48
CA ALA A 211 8.91 -4.27 2.64
C ALA A 211 10.38 -3.84 2.71
N GLY A 212 11.33 -4.77 2.55
CA GLY A 212 12.76 -4.49 2.55
C GLY A 212 13.15 -3.49 1.45
N ILE A 213 12.63 -3.68 0.23
CA ILE A 213 12.89 -2.77 -0.89
C ILE A 213 12.32 -1.38 -0.62
N ILE A 214 11.05 -1.27 -0.26
CA ILE A 214 10.37 0.03 -0.06
C ILE A 214 10.97 0.78 1.14
N VAL A 215 11.07 0.14 2.30
CA VAL A 215 11.62 0.78 3.50
C VAL A 215 13.09 1.11 3.31
N GLY A 216 13.89 0.19 2.73
CA GLY A 216 15.28 0.41 2.42
C GLY A 216 15.49 1.58 1.46
N LEU A 217 14.64 1.72 0.44
CA LEU A 217 14.64 2.86 -0.48
C LEU A 217 14.45 4.19 0.28
N TYR A 218 13.46 4.28 1.16
CA TYR A 218 13.22 5.50 1.94
C TYR A 218 14.39 5.85 2.83
N VAL A 219 15.01 4.88 3.49
CA VAL A 219 16.22 5.08 4.31
C VAL A 219 17.40 5.61 3.47
N ILE A 220 17.59 5.05 2.27
CA ILE A 220 18.66 5.52 1.35
C ILE A 220 18.41 6.95 0.88
N LEU A 221 17.16 7.28 0.50
CA LEU A 221 16.81 8.61 0.04
C LEU A 221 16.93 9.66 1.15
N ASP A 222 16.50 9.33 2.37
CA ASP A 222 16.64 10.23 3.54
C ASP A 222 18.12 10.47 3.89
N ARG A 223 18.95 9.44 3.86
CA ARG A 223 20.42 9.60 4.05
C ARG A 223 21.06 10.49 2.99
N ARG A 224 20.63 10.39 1.72
CA ARG A 224 21.12 11.27 0.63
C ARG A 224 20.68 12.71 0.82
N ALA A 225 19.43 12.95 1.23
CA ALA A 225 18.91 14.28 1.51
C ALA A 225 19.68 14.97 2.66
N MET A 226 19.97 14.25 3.75
CA MET A 226 20.77 14.77 4.86
C MET A 226 22.22 15.10 4.46
N LYS A 227 22.88 14.27 3.65
CA LYS A 227 24.23 14.55 3.13
C LYS A 227 24.25 15.80 2.25
N ALA A 228 23.26 15.99 1.38
CA ALA A 228 23.15 17.16 0.53
C ALA A 228 22.97 18.44 1.36
N PHE A 229 22.16 18.39 2.42
CA PHE A 229 21.94 19.52 3.33
C PHE A 229 23.23 19.92 4.09
N ASN A 230 23.97 18.95 4.63
CA ASN A 230 25.22 19.19 5.33
C ASN A 230 26.30 19.80 4.41
N ASN A 231 26.38 19.37 3.16
CA ASN A 231 27.34 19.93 2.20
C ASN A 231 27.02 21.38 1.82
N GLN A 232 25.73 21.76 1.73
CA GLN A 232 25.32 23.14 1.48
C GLN A 232 25.59 24.06 2.67
N GLY A 233 25.46 23.56 3.90
CA GLY A 233 25.80 24.30 5.13
C GLY A 233 27.31 24.59 5.22
N ALA A 234 28.16 23.65 4.83
CA ALA A 234 29.61 23.81 4.84
C ALA A 234 30.12 24.83 3.80
N HIS A 235 29.39 25.04 2.70
CA HIS A 235 29.74 26.04 1.67
C HIS A 235 29.29 27.48 2.03
N LYS A 236 28.35 27.66 2.95
CA LYS A 236 27.90 28.99 3.40
C LYS A 236 28.76 29.59 4.53
N VAL A 237 29.64 28.83 5.11
CA VAL A 237 30.51 29.25 6.25
C VAL A 237 31.96 29.57 5.78
N LYS A 238 32.23 29.42 4.50
CA LYS A 238 33.43 29.94 3.83
C LYS A 238 33.11 31.19 3.02
#